data_e587c42f3a20480ccc44645f128b9cff
#
_entry.id   e587c42f3a20480ccc44645f128b9cff
#
_cell.length_a   1.000
_cell.length_b   1.000
_cell.length_c   1.000
_cell.angle_alpha   90.00
_cell.angle_beta   90.00
_cell.angle_gamma   90.00
#
_symmetry.space_group_name_H-M   'P 1'
#
loop_
_entity.id
_entity.type
_entity.pdbx_description
1 polymer ?
#
loop_
_entity_poly.entity_id
_entity_poly.type
_entity_poly.pdbx_seq_one_letter_code
_entity_poly.pdbx_strand_id
1 'polypeptide(L)'
;NLYNAWPYRTQKSVYLAVFAAAVTGNPHAFDQGTAEGKILYQVIQMDLGQRGIQVETLEMFPAYKRQKSYLLAGILIDDISNYALLYNVHAIKKNGELHRGMDGFCQEKNMVQVPLTVLSEWERIECVDHEIFIVENPSVFALICGEKSCMCMNGQPRLAGLLVLELLAKSGTKVYYSGDLDPEGILIAQKLSQYYRGTFCYWHMTPFDYEQCRSKEIISEKRKKMLQKITDERLLPVVDAVTKYGMAGYQESIGLNQISI
;
A
#
# COMPACT_ATOMS: atom_id res chain seq x y z
N ASN A 1 7.27 -1.08 34.27
CA ASN A 1 6.05 -0.46 33.68
C ASN A 1 5.87 -0.84 32.20
N LEU A 2 6.94 -0.76 31.38
CA LEU A 2 6.90 -1.11 29.95
C LEU A 2 6.41 -2.55 29.73
N TYR A 3 6.90 -3.50 30.50
CA TYR A 3 6.57 -4.92 30.40
C TYR A 3 5.08 -5.21 30.67
N ASN A 4 4.51 -4.57 31.68
CA ASN A 4 3.11 -4.76 32.04
C ASN A 4 2.13 -4.04 31.11
N ALA A 5 2.60 -2.96 30.45
CA ALA A 5 1.82 -2.19 29.49
C ALA A 5 1.96 -2.70 28.05
N TRP A 6 2.70 -3.82 27.82
CA TRP A 6 3.00 -4.28 26.47
C TRP A 6 1.75 -4.71 25.72
N PRO A 7 1.37 -4.06 24.59
CA PRO A 7 0.06 -4.26 23.96
C PRO A 7 -0.17 -5.69 23.47
N TYR A 8 0.85 -6.36 22.95
CA TYR A 8 0.74 -7.75 22.51
C TYR A 8 0.25 -8.69 23.64
N ARG A 9 0.65 -8.45 24.88
CA ARG A 9 0.24 -9.26 26.03
C ARG A 9 -1.22 -9.03 26.42
N THR A 10 -1.71 -7.79 26.22
CA THR A 10 -3.09 -7.44 26.52
C THR A 10 -4.04 -7.73 25.36
N GLN A 11 -3.51 -8.17 24.21
CA GLN A 11 -4.22 -8.39 22.94
C GLN A 11 -5.00 -7.17 22.46
N LYS A 12 -4.58 -5.97 22.88
CA LYS A 12 -5.18 -4.69 22.47
C LYS A 12 -4.14 -3.82 21.82
N SER A 13 -4.44 -3.33 20.63
CA SER A 13 -3.61 -2.31 19.99
C SER A 13 -3.73 -0.97 20.72
N VAL A 14 -2.63 -0.21 20.77
CA VAL A 14 -2.57 1.11 21.40
C VAL A 14 -1.84 2.09 20.50
N TYR A 15 -2.27 3.35 20.49
CA TYR A 15 -1.55 4.42 19.78
C TYR A 15 -0.23 4.75 20.47
N LEU A 16 0.82 4.99 19.68
CA LEU A 16 2.17 5.26 20.20
C LEU A 16 2.18 6.41 21.22
N ALA A 17 1.50 7.51 20.93
CA ALA A 17 1.44 8.66 21.84
C ALA A 17 0.73 8.33 23.16
N VAL A 18 -0.35 7.54 23.11
CA VAL A 18 -1.07 7.08 24.32
C VAL A 18 -0.20 6.14 25.13
N PHE A 19 0.48 5.20 24.48
CA PHE A 19 1.43 4.29 25.12
C PHE A 19 2.59 5.04 25.75
N ALA A 20 3.18 6.03 25.04
CA ALA A 20 4.25 6.87 25.55
C ALA A 20 3.81 7.65 26.81
N ALA A 21 2.65 8.29 26.76
CA ALA A 21 2.10 9.03 27.90
C ALA A 21 1.87 8.12 29.12
N ALA A 22 1.33 6.92 28.92
CA ALA A 22 1.08 5.96 30.00
C ALA A 22 2.37 5.43 30.64
N VAL A 23 3.45 5.25 29.88
CA VAL A 23 4.70 4.70 30.36
C VAL A 23 5.65 5.75 30.95
N THR A 24 5.70 6.94 30.33
CA THR A 24 6.72 7.97 30.63
C THR A 24 6.13 9.28 31.17
N GLY A 25 4.83 9.51 31.04
CA GLY A 25 4.18 10.79 31.31
C GLY A 25 4.31 11.80 30.16
N ASN A 26 5.05 11.46 29.07
CA ASN A 26 5.24 12.34 27.92
C ASN A 26 4.78 11.64 26.62
N PRO A 27 3.76 12.14 25.90
CA PRO A 27 3.25 11.53 24.68
C PRO A 27 4.28 11.50 23.53
N HIS A 28 5.32 12.35 23.58
CA HIS A 28 6.37 12.47 22.57
C HIS A 28 7.65 11.70 22.92
N ALA A 29 7.70 11.01 24.05
CA ALA A 29 8.91 10.32 24.50
C ALA A 29 9.41 9.28 23.48
N PHE A 30 8.51 8.62 22.77
CA PHE A 30 8.83 7.57 21.80
C PHE A 30 8.80 8.02 20.33
N ASP A 31 8.80 9.33 20.08
CA ASP A 31 8.83 9.85 18.71
C ASP A 31 10.11 9.42 17.97
N GLN A 32 10.01 9.37 16.65
CA GLN A 32 11.16 9.02 15.81
C GLN A 32 12.29 10.03 16.00
N GLY A 33 13.47 9.53 16.34
CA GLY A 33 14.66 10.36 16.56
C GLY A 33 15.03 10.56 18.03
N THR A 34 14.08 10.37 18.99
CA THR A 34 14.38 10.42 20.43
C THR A 34 15.23 9.22 20.87
N ALA A 35 15.94 9.37 21.97
CA ALA A 35 16.72 8.27 22.56
C ALA A 35 15.81 7.13 23.02
N GLU A 36 14.71 7.48 23.68
CA GLU A 36 13.70 6.56 24.20
C GLU A 36 12.97 5.83 23.04
N GLY A 37 12.68 6.54 21.95
CA GLY A 37 12.08 5.93 20.74
C GLY A 37 13.00 4.91 20.07
N LYS A 38 14.33 5.12 20.10
CA LYS A 38 15.32 4.13 19.64
C LYS A 38 15.34 2.90 20.53
N ILE A 39 15.30 3.09 21.85
CA ILE A 39 15.24 2.00 22.83
C ILE A 39 13.96 1.20 22.65
N LEU A 40 12.80 1.87 22.54
CA LEU A 40 11.53 1.19 22.29
C LEU A 40 11.60 0.32 21.03
N TYR A 41 12.15 0.84 19.94
CA TYR A 41 12.29 0.07 18.70
C TYR A 41 13.18 -1.17 18.88
N GLN A 42 14.28 -1.07 19.62
CA GLN A 42 15.12 -2.22 19.96
C GLN A 42 14.34 -3.27 20.76
N VAL A 43 13.56 -2.85 21.77
CA VAL A 43 12.71 -3.75 22.56
C VAL A 43 11.68 -4.44 21.67
N ILE A 44 11.05 -3.72 20.73
CA ILE A 44 10.14 -4.31 19.73
C ILE A 44 10.85 -5.39 18.91
N GLN A 45 12.07 -5.11 18.41
CA GLN A 45 12.82 -6.11 17.63
C GLN A 45 13.15 -7.36 18.46
N MET A 46 13.51 -7.18 19.74
CA MET A 46 13.78 -8.30 20.65
C MET A 46 12.50 -9.14 20.91
N ASP A 47 11.37 -8.49 21.18
CA ASP A 47 10.07 -9.17 21.39
C ASP A 47 9.65 -9.98 20.15
N LEU A 48 9.72 -9.37 18.97
CA LEU A 48 9.41 -10.05 17.71
C LEU A 48 10.36 -11.24 17.48
N GLY A 49 11.65 -11.08 17.72
CA GLY A 49 12.64 -12.15 17.61
C GLY A 49 12.35 -13.33 18.57
N GLN A 50 11.96 -13.06 19.82
CA GLN A 50 11.56 -14.08 20.79
C GLN A 50 10.28 -14.83 20.35
N ARG A 51 9.42 -14.16 19.59
CA ARG A 51 8.20 -14.75 19.01
C ARG A 51 8.46 -15.46 17.67
N GLY A 52 9.72 -15.54 17.22
CA GLY A 52 10.09 -16.13 15.93
C GLY A 52 9.66 -15.30 14.72
N ILE A 53 9.32 -14.02 14.91
CA ILE A 53 8.85 -13.13 13.86
C ILE A 53 10.03 -12.32 13.32
N GLN A 54 10.30 -12.45 12.03
CA GLN A 54 11.27 -11.61 11.32
C GLN A 54 10.53 -10.70 10.34
N VAL A 55 10.80 -9.39 10.42
CA VAL A 55 10.28 -8.40 9.47
C VAL A 55 11.37 -8.07 8.47
N GLU A 56 11.10 -8.32 7.21
CA GLU A 56 12.04 -8.06 6.11
C GLU A 56 12.42 -6.58 6.02
N THR A 57 13.65 -6.30 5.63
CA THR A 57 14.09 -4.98 5.23
C THR A 57 13.87 -4.85 3.73
N LEU A 58 13.02 -3.91 3.33
CA LEU A 58 12.72 -3.64 1.93
C LEU A 58 13.37 -2.32 1.52
N GLU A 59 14.43 -2.37 0.71
CA GLU A 59 15.13 -1.17 0.23
C GLU A 59 14.18 -0.23 -0.53
N MET A 60 13.23 -0.81 -1.26
CA MET A 60 12.22 -0.07 -2.02
C MET A 60 11.21 0.67 -1.13
N PHE A 61 11.01 0.20 0.11
CA PHE A 61 10.11 0.79 1.11
C PHE A 61 10.83 0.95 2.46
N PRO A 62 11.72 1.94 2.63
CA PRO A 62 12.59 2.05 3.81
C PRO A 62 11.84 2.14 5.14
N ALA A 63 10.63 2.72 5.15
CA ALA A 63 9.82 2.84 6.36
C ALA A 63 9.07 1.54 6.73
N TYR A 64 8.95 0.58 5.81
CA TYR A 64 8.13 -0.64 5.97
C TYR A 64 8.51 -1.42 7.21
N LYS A 65 9.77 -1.80 7.36
CA LYS A 65 10.24 -2.64 8.48
C LYS A 65 9.87 -2.02 9.82
N ARG A 66 10.10 -0.73 9.99
CA ARG A 66 9.76 -0.03 11.23
C ARG A 66 8.25 -0.04 11.47
N GLN A 67 7.47 0.42 10.51
CA GLN A 67 6.01 0.50 10.63
C GLN A 67 5.37 -0.88 10.88
N LYS A 68 5.82 -1.90 10.14
CA LYS A 68 5.35 -3.28 10.31
C LYS A 68 5.72 -3.85 11.67
N SER A 69 6.92 -3.57 12.16
CA SER A 69 7.37 -4.03 13.49
C SER A 69 6.51 -3.45 14.61
N TYR A 70 6.21 -2.15 14.56
CA TYR A 70 5.32 -1.51 15.52
C TYR A 70 3.91 -2.11 15.47
N LEU A 71 3.35 -2.30 14.27
CA LEU A 71 2.04 -2.92 14.08
C LEU A 71 1.99 -4.33 14.71
N LEU A 72 3.00 -5.16 14.46
CA LEU A 72 3.10 -6.52 15.00
C LEU A 72 3.32 -6.56 16.52
N ALA A 73 3.85 -5.48 17.10
CA ALA A 73 3.93 -5.29 18.54
C ALA A 73 2.61 -4.76 19.15
N GLY A 74 1.60 -4.48 18.33
CA GLY A 74 0.33 -3.89 18.76
C GLY A 74 0.40 -2.38 19.02
N ILE A 75 1.45 -1.70 18.53
CA ILE A 75 1.60 -0.25 18.66
C ILE A 75 1.31 0.42 17.32
N LEU A 76 0.33 1.30 17.31
CA LEU A 76 -0.11 2.04 16.12
C LEU A 76 0.59 3.39 16.08
N ILE A 77 1.40 3.62 15.05
CA ILE A 77 2.08 4.92 14.87
C ILE A 77 1.10 5.91 14.27
N ASP A 78 0.43 5.50 13.19
CA ASP A 78 -0.56 6.29 12.47
C ASP A 78 -1.42 5.32 11.65
N ASP A 79 -2.65 5.08 12.09
CA ASP A 79 -3.58 4.20 11.40
C ASP A 79 -4.74 4.96 10.74
N ILE A 80 -5.08 6.15 11.23
CA ILE A 80 -6.22 6.93 10.73
C ILE A 80 -5.90 7.51 9.36
N SER A 81 -4.72 8.09 9.18
CA SER A 81 -4.26 8.58 7.88
C SER A 81 -3.58 7.49 7.02
N ASN A 82 -3.38 6.30 7.59
CA ASN A 82 -2.83 5.12 6.91
C ASN A 82 -3.95 4.12 6.61
N TYR A 83 -4.65 4.35 5.53
CA TYR A 83 -5.80 3.56 5.07
C TYR A 83 -5.60 3.06 3.65
N ALA A 84 -6.36 2.04 3.26
CA ALA A 84 -6.57 1.64 1.88
C ALA A 84 -7.97 2.03 1.42
N LEU A 85 -8.10 2.51 0.19
CA LEU A 85 -9.39 2.78 -0.44
C LEU A 85 -9.74 1.58 -1.32
N LEU A 86 -10.83 0.90 -0.97
CA LEU A 86 -11.24 -0.38 -1.54
C LEU A 86 -12.66 -0.31 -2.11
N TYR A 87 -12.93 -1.13 -3.11
CA TYR A 87 -14.24 -1.30 -3.70
C TYR A 87 -14.44 -2.76 -4.10
N ASN A 88 -15.62 -3.30 -3.78
CA ASN A 88 -16.09 -4.64 -4.18
C ASN A 88 -15.10 -5.75 -3.80
N VAL A 89 -14.66 -5.78 -2.55
CA VAL A 89 -13.79 -6.81 -1.98
C VAL A 89 -14.40 -7.40 -0.72
N HIS A 90 -14.28 -8.71 -0.54
CA HIS A 90 -14.67 -9.40 0.68
C HIS A 90 -13.45 -9.64 1.57
N ALA A 91 -13.59 -9.41 2.86
CA ALA A 91 -12.52 -9.59 3.84
C ALA A 91 -12.85 -10.75 4.79
N ILE A 92 -11.91 -11.66 4.97
CA ILE A 92 -12.00 -12.75 5.94
C ILE A 92 -11.14 -12.40 7.13
N LYS A 93 -11.75 -12.38 8.32
CA LYS A 93 -11.06 -12.12 9.58
C LYS A 93 -10.18 -13.30 10.00
N LYS A 94 -9.22 -13.06 10.91
CA LYS A 94 -8.32 -14.11 11.47
C LYS A 94 -9.06 -15.26 12.16
N ASN A 95 -10.28 -15.02 12.61
CA ASN A 95 -11.14 -16.09 13.17
C ASN A 95 -11.92 -16.90 12.11
N GLY A 96 -11.67 -16.63 10.83
CA GLY A 96 -12.32 -17.30 9.70
C GLY A 96 -13.69 -16.73 9.28
N GLU A 97 -14.22 -15.76 10.02
CA GLU A 97 -15.52 -15.15 9.70
C GLU A 97 -15.40 -14.07 8.63
N LEU A 98 -16.44 -13.90 7.84
CA LEU A 98 -16.60 -12.77 6.92
C LEU A 98 -16.71 -11.45 7.69
N HIS A 99 -16.02 -10.42 7.23
CA HIS A 99 -16.14 -9.08 7.79
C HIS A 99 -17.43 -8.41 7.27
N ARG A 100 -18.48 -8.44 8.09
CA ARG A 100 -19.85 -8.00 7.71
C ARG A 100 -19.92 -6.57 7.19
N GLY A 101 -19.10 -5.64 7.70
CA GLY A 101 -19.06 -4.26 7.21
C GLY A 101 -18.57 -4.19 5.77
N MET A 102 -17.51 -4.94 5.41
CA MET A 102 -17.03 -5.00 4.03
C MET A 102 -18.05 -5.64 3.09
N ASP A 103 -18.69 -6.72 3.53
CA ASP A 103 -19.76 -7.36 2.79
C ASP A 103 -20.94 -6.40 2.53
N GLY A 104 -21.33 -5.61 3.53
CA GLY A 104 -22.35 -4.56 3.38
C GLY A 104 -21.94 -3.51 2.33
N PHE A 105 -20.68 -3.02 2.35
CA PHE A 105 -20.20 -2.09 1.32
C PHE A 105 -20.21 -2.70 -0.09
N CYS A 106 -19.93 -3.99 -0.23
CA CYS A 106 -20.03 -4.70 -1.52
C CYS A 106 -21.49 -4.77 -2.00
N GLN A 107 -22.43 -5.12 -1.12
CA GLN A 107 -23.85 -5.21 -1.46
C GLN A 107 -24.43 -3.86 -1.90
N GLU A 108 -24.01 -2.78 -1.24
CA GLU A 108 -24.45 -1.41 -1.57
C GLU A 108 -23.61 -0.78 -2.71
N LYS A 109 -22.65 -1.51 -3.27
CA LYS A 109 -21.73 -1.00 -4.31
C LYS A 109 -21.04 0.32 -3.93
N ASN A 110 -20.60 0.41 -2.68
CA ASN A 110 -19.95 1.59 -2.14
C ASN A 110 -18.44 1.38 -1.97
N MET A 111 -17.65 2.42 -2.27
CA MET A 111 -16.24 2.46 -1.95
C MET A 111 -16.04 2.77 -0.46
N VAL A 112 -14.95 2.25 0.13
CA VAL A 112 -14.68 2.40 1.56
C VAL A 112 -13.21 2.64 1.85
N GLN A 113 -12.92 3.56 2.77
CA GLN A 113 -11.59 3.75 3.35
C GLN A 113 -11.44 2.83 4.57
N VAL A 114 -10.49 1.91 4.50
CA VAL A 114 -10.26 0.92 5.55
C VAL A 114 -8.96 1.26 6.28
N PRO A 115 -9.01 1.64 7.57
CA PRO A 115 -7.83 1.98 8.36
C PRO A 115 -6.92 0.76 8.57
N LEU A 116 -5.63 1.03 8.81
CA LEU A 116 -4.61 0.01 9.04
C LEU A 116 -4.98 -0.95 10.19
N THR A 117 -5.58 -0.45 11.28
CA THR A 117 -6.07 -1.27 12.41
C THR A 117 -7.04 -2.34 11.94
N VAL A 118 -8.05 -1.96 11.16
CA VAL A 118 -9.06 -2.90 10.65
C VAL A 118 -8.43 -3.92 9.70
N LEU A 119 -7.57 -3.46 8.77
CA LEU A 119 -6.81 -4.35 7.87
C LEU A 119 -5.97 -5.37 8.64
N SER A 120 -5.41 -4.97 9.78
CA SER A 120 -4.57 -5.85 10.61
C SER A 120 -5.31 -7.01 11.28
N GLU A 121 -6.64 -6.95 11.34
CA GLU A 121 -7.49 -8.01 11.88
C GLU A 121 -7.87 -9.06 10.83
N TRP A 122 -7.60 -8.77 9.55
CA TRP A 122 -7.96 -9.65 8.45
C TRP A 122 -6.91 -10.73 8.21
N GLU A 123 -7.37 -11.89 7.77
CA GLU A 123 -6.53 -13.00 7.35
C GLU A 123 -6.23 -12.93 5.85
N ARG A 124 -7.25 -12.63 5.03
CA ARG A 124 -7.14 -12.51 3.58
C ARG A 124 -8.23 -11.61 3.00
N ILE A 125 -8.03 -11.20 1.76
CA ILE A 125 -9.02 -10.48 0.95
C ILE A 125 -9.37 -11.35 -0.25
N GLU A 126 -10.67 -11.53 -0.51
CA GLU A 126 -11.20 -12.22 -1.67
C GLU A 126 -11.80 -11.22 -2.65
N CYS A 127 -11.50 -11.38 -3.93
CA CYS A 127 -11.93 -10.49 -5.01
C CYS A 127 -12.80 -11.22 -6.02
N VAL A 128 -13.62 -10.47 -6.76
CA VAL A 128 -14.40 -10.99 -7.88
C VAL A 128 -13.44 -11.60 -8.92
N ASP A 129 -13.76 -12.78 -9.40
CA ASP A 129 -12.97 -13.55 -10.37
C ASP A 129 -11.50 -13.76 -9.97
N HIS A 130 -11.17 -13.62 -8.68
CA HIS A 130 -9.79 -13.62 -8.19
C HIS A 130 -8.88 -12.55 -8.84
N GLU A 131 -9.45 -11.42 -9.23
CA GLU A 131 -8.76 -10.31 -9.88
C GLU A 131 -9.03 -8.99 -9.15
N ILE A 132 -8.03 -8.09 -9.11
CA ILE A 132 -8.19 -6.73 -8.59
C ILE A 132 -7.48 -5.74 -9.49
N PHE A 133 -8.14 -4.59 -9.72
CA PHE A 133 -7.59 -3.46 -10.45
C PHE A 133 -7.14 -2.38 -9.47
N ILE A 134 -5.84 -2.09 -9.48
CA ILE A 134 -5.21 -1.14 -8.57
C ILE A 134 -4.74 0.06 -9.37
N VAL A 135 -5.20 1.25 -8.99
CA VAL A 135 -4.79 2.50 -9.63
C VAL A 135 -4.15 3.44 -8.61
N GLU A 136 -3.34 4.38 -9.12
CA GLU A 136 -2.68 5.36 -8.27
C GLU A 136 -3.61 6.50 -7.89
N ASN A 137 -4.44 6.98 -8.84
CA ASN A 137 -5.22 8.19 -8.73
C ASN A 137 -6.66 7.93 -8.23
N PRO A 138 -7.15 8.69 -7.21
CA PRO A 138 -8.52 8.53 -6.71
C PRO A 138 -9.62 8.83 -7.73
N SER A 139 -9.39 9.76 -8.67
CA SER A 139 -10.36 10.09 -9.72
C SER A 139 -10.51 8.94 -10.71
N VAL A 140 -9.39 8.31 -11.08
CA VAL A 140 -9.40 7.12 -11.94
C VAL A 140 -10.04 5.93 -11.21
N PHE A 141 -9.74 5.76 -9.92
CA PHE A 141 -10.40 4.74 -9.10
C PHE A 141 -11.92 4.87 -9.12
N ALA A 142 -12.45 6.09 -8.94
CA ALA A 142 -13.88 6.32 -8.99
C ALA A 142 -14.52 5.98 -10.35
N LEU A 143 -13.76 6.12 -11.44
CA LEU A 143 -14.22 5.80 -12.79
C LEU A 143 -14.28 4.30 -13.08
N ILE A 144 -13.34 3.52 -12.51
CA ILE A 144 -13.26 2.08 -12.76
C ILE A 144 -14.11 1.23 -11.79
N CYS A 145 -14.65 1.86 -10.73
CA CYS A 145 -15.56 1.16 -9.81
C CYS A 145 -16.85 0.73 -10.53
N GLY A 146 -17.01 -0.57 -10.73
CA GLY A 146 -18.11 -1.18 -11.47
C GLY A 146 -18.39 -2.60 -10.96
N GLU A 147 -18.21 -3.60 -11.81
CA GLU A 147 -18.45 -5.00 -11.44
C GLU A 147 -17.20 -5.67 -10.82
N LYS A 148 -16.01 -5.14 -11.06
CA LYS A 148 -14.73 -5.71 -10.60
C LYS A 148 -14.31 -5.19 -9.24
N SER A 149 -13.41 -5.92 -8.60
CA SER A 149 -12.74 -5.47 -7.38
C SER A 149 -11.68 -4.42 -7.69
N CYS A 150 -11.67 -3.33 -6.94
CA CYS A 150 -10.76 -2.20 -7.20
C CYS A 150 -10.09 -1.70 -5.91
N MET A 151 -8.91 -1.13 -6.07
CA MET A 151 -8.16 -0.44 -5.01
C MET A 151 -7.51 0.82 -5.54
N CYS A 152 -7.50 1.89 -4.71
CA CYS A 152 -6.68 3.07 -4.97
C CYS A 152 -5.46 3.08 -4.03
N MET A 153 -4.27 3.22 -4.63
CA MET A 153 -3.01 3.35 -3.87
C MET A 153 -2.83 4.75 -3.27
N ASN A 154 -3.49 5.75 -3.85
CA ASN A 154 -3.47 7.15 -3.43
C ASN A 154 -2.04 7.71 -3.32
N GLY A 155 -1.28 7.63 -4.42
CA GLY A 155 0.11 8.06 -4.53
C GLY A 155 1.10 7.04 -3.97
N GLN A 156 2.09 7.51 -3.20
CA GLN A 156 3.15 6.64 -2.67
C GLN A 156 2.60 5.54 -1.76
N PRO A 157 3.00 4.26 -1.97
CA PRO A 157 2.52 3.15 -1.17
C PRO A 157 2.78 3.31 0.33
N ARG A 158 1.71 3.30 1.11
CA ARG A 158 1.75 3.30 2.58
C ARG A 158 1.61 1.88 3.11
N LEU A 159 1.87 1.67 4.41
CA LEU A 159 1.78 0.34 5.01
C LEU A 159 0.39 -0.32 4.82
N ALA A 160 -0.70 0.45 4.87
CA ALA A 160 -2.05 -0.08 4.63
C ALA A 160 -2.19 -0.68 3.22
N GLY A 161 -1.70 0.03 2.18
CA GLY A 161 -1.70 -0.49 0.81
C GLY A 161 -0.84 -1.74 0.65
N LEU A 162 0.35 -1.75 1.27
CA LEU A 162 1.24 -2.91 1.25
C LEU A 162 0.63 -4.11 1.99
N LEU A 163 -0.07 -3.87 3.11
CA LEU A 163 -0.79 -4.92 3.84
C LEU A 163 -1.95 -5.49 3.01
N VAL A 164 -2.68 -4.66 2.27
CA VAL A 164 -3.70 -5.16 1.33
C VAL A 164 -3.08 -6.10 0.30
N LEU A 165 -1.93 -5.76 -0.28
CA LEU A 165 -1.23 -6.65 -1.22
C LEU A 165 -0.83 -7.99 -0.56
N GLU A 166 -0.39 -7.99 0.69
CA GLU A 166 -0.13 -9.24 1.43
C GLU A 166 -1.41 -10.09 1.58
N LEU A 167 -2.54 -9.45 1.92
CA LEU A 167 -3.82 -10.12 2.12
C LEU A 167 -4.41 -10.67 0.82
N LEU A 168 -4.23 -9.97 -0.31
CA LEU A 168 -4.60 -10.41 -1.65
C LEU A 168 -3.76 -11.62 -2.10
N ALA A 169 -2.47 -11.62 -1.81
CA ALA A 169 -1.57 -12.72 -2.16
C ALA A 169 -1.99 -14.03 -1.48
N LYS A 170 -2.52 -13.98 -0.24
CA LYS A 170 -3.04 -15.14 0.47
C LYS A 170 -4.26 -15.80 -0.20
N SER A 171 -5.01 -15.06 -1.00
CA SER A 171 -6.14 -15.56 -1.79
C SER A 171 -5.74 -15.92 -3.23
N GLY A 172 -4.46 -15.79 -3.58
CA GLY A 172 -4.00 -16.03 -4.96
C GLY A 172 -4.56 -15.03 -5.98
N THR A 173 -4.99 -13.86 -5.53
CA THR A 173 -5.59 -12.82 -6.38
C THR A 173 -4.59 -12.31 -7.40
N LYS A 174 -4.99 -12.15 -8.66
CA LYS A 174 -4.21 -11.52 -9.72
C LYS A 174 -4.37 -10.01 -9.65
N VAL A 175 -3.27 -9.29 -9.65
CA VAL A 175 -3.24 -7.82 -9.60
C VAL A 175 -3.03 -7.25 -11.00
N TYR A 176 -3.88 -6.32 -11.38
CA TYR A 176 -3.70 -5.41 -12.51
C TYR A 176 -3.43 -4.01 -11.96
N TYR A 177 -2.27 -3.46 -12.26
CA TYR A 177 -1.84 -2.16 -11.75
C TYR A 177 -1.67 -1.15 -12.87
N SER A 178 -2.19 0.06 -12.64
CA SER A 178 -1.98 1.22 -13.49
C SER A 178 -1.63 2.44 -12.65
N GLY A 179 -0.72 3.27 -13.14
CA GLY A 179 -0.30 4.52 -12.51
C GLY A 179 0.09 5.56 -13.56
N ASP A 180 0.55 6.72 -13.12
CA ASP A 180 1.06 7.74 -14.00
C ASP A 180 2.26 7.24 -14.81
N LEU A 181 2.34 7.67 -16.06
CA LEU A 181 3.45 7.37 -16.96
C LEU A 181 4.50 8.48 -16.90
N ASP A 182 4.99 8.66 -15.67
CA ASP A 182 6.11 9.54 -15.34
C ASP A 182 7.17 8.77 -14.51
N PRO A 183 8.34 9.34 -14.23
CA PRO A 183 9.40 8.63 -13.54
C PRO A 183 9.01 8.06 -12.17
N GLU A 184 8.19 8.77 -11.42
CA GLU A 184 7.74 8.37 -10.09
C GLU A 184 6.70 7.23 -10.17
N GLY A 185 5.68 7.38 -11.02
CA GLY A 185 4.61 6.37 -11.19
C GLY A 185 5.15 5.06 -11.75
N ILE A 186 6.03 5.10 -12.76
CA ILE A 186 6.68 3.89 -13.30
C ILE A 186 7.55 3.20 -12.23
N LEU A 187 8.28 3.98 -11.41
CA LEU A 187 9.07 3.42 -10.31
C LEU A 187 8.20 2.80 -9.21
N ILE A 188 7.04 3.41 -8.91
CA ILE A 188 6.04 2.83 -7.99
C ILE A 188 5.54 1.49 -8.55
N ALA A 189 5.16 1.45 -9.82
CA ALA A 189 4.69 0.24 -10.48
C ALA A 189 5.70 -0.92 -10.36
N GLN A 190 6.98 -0.66 -10.67
CA GLN A 190 8.05 -1.65 -10.49
C GLN A 190 8.17 -2.13 -9.05
N LYS A 191 8.19 -1.21 -8.07
CA LYS A 191 8.31 -1.56 -6.65
C LYS A 191 7.15 -2.44 -6.18
N LEU A 192 5.92 -2.13 -6.60
CA LEU A 192 4.75 -2.93 -6.25
C LEU A 192 4.79 -4.30 -6.89
N SER A 193 5.22 -4.41 -8.17
CA SER A 193 5.43 -5.67 -8.85
C SER A 193 6.46 -6.56 -8.16
N GLN A 194 7.56 -5.98 -7.68
CA GLN A 194 8.60 -6.70 -6.93
C GLN A 194 8.14 -7.11 -5.52
N TYR A 195 7.24 -6.35 -4.93
CA TYR A 195 6.70 -6.61 -3.59
C TYR A 195 5.63 -7.70 -3.60
N TYR A 196 4.74 -7.70 -4.58
CA TYR A 196 3.59 -8.59 -4.62
C TYR A 196 4.01 -10.05 -4.79
N ARG A 197 3.50 -10.94 -3.94
CA ARG A 197 3.84 -12.38 -3.93
C ARG A 197 2.84 -13.22 -4.74
N GLY A 198 2.33 -12.68 -5.84
CA GLY A 198 1.39 -13.34 -6.74
C GLY A 198 1.56 -12.88 -8.17
N THR A 199 0.54 -13.10 -9.01
CA THR A 199 0.55 -12.66 -10.40
C THR A 199 0.29 -11.16 -10.48
N PHE A 200 1.25 -10.40 -11.02
CA PHE A 200 1.18 -8.95 -11.18
C PHE A 200 1.29 -8.55 -12.65
N CYS A 201 0.31 -7.83 -13.15
CA CYS A 201 0.22 -7.33 -14.51
C CYS A 201 0.22 -5.81 -14.53
N TYR A 202 1.01 -5.20 -15.40
CA TYR A 202 0.89 -3.79 -15.73
C TYR A 202 -0.29 -3.62 -16.69
N TRP A 203 -1.18 -2.70 -16.35
CA TRP A 203 -2.40 -2.41 -17.08
C TRP A 203 -2.39 -0.93 -17.48
N HIS A 204 -2.61 -0.64 -18.75
CA HIS A 204 -2.47 0.72 -19.29
C HIS A 204 -1.11 1.39 -19.01
N MET A 205 -0.03 0.62 -19.11
CA MET A 205 1.35 1.11 -18.93
C MET A 205 2.24 0.77 -20.14
N THR A 206 1.70 0.94 -21.35
CA THR A 206 2.41 0.71 -22.60
C THR A 206 2.82 2.03 -23.28
N PRO A 207 3.72 2.00 -24.26
CA PRO A 207 4.01 3.18 -25.10
C PRO A 207 2.75 3.78 -25.76
N PHE A 208 1.81 2.95 -26.16
CA PHE A 208 0.55 3.39 -26.75
C PHE A 208 -0.28 4.18 -25.73
N ASP A 209 -0.41 3.68 -24.49
CA ASP A 209 -1.12 4.38 -23.40
C ASP A 209 -0.44 5.72 -23.10
N TYR A 210 0.91 5.74 -23.10
CA TYR A 210 1.67 6.97 -22.90
C TYR A 210 1.37 8.02 -23.98
N GLU A 211 1.28 7.63 -25.24
CA GLU A 211 0.93 8.57 -26.31
C GLU A 211 -0.46 9.19 -26.12
N GLN A 212 -1.41 8.43 -25.53
CA GLN A 212 -2.76 8.91 -25.24
C GLN A 212 -2.81 9.88 -24.04
N CYS A 213 -1.93 9.70 -23.05
CA CYS A 213 -1.95 10.46 -21.79
C CYS A 213 -0.79 11.47 -21.66
N ARG A 214 0.06 11.59 -22.67
CA ARG A 214 1.21 12.51 -22.65
C ARG A 214 0.77 13.96 -22.49
N SER A 215 1.23 14.60 -21.42
CA SER A 215 0.97 15.99 -21.09
C SER A 215 1.97 16.94 -21.78
N LYS A 216 1.87 18.23 -21.44
CA LYS A 216 2.86 19.26 -21.82
C LYS A 216 3.89 19.48 -20.70
N GLU A 217 3.82 18.77 -19.59
CA GLU A 217 4.74 18.94 -18.47
C GLU A 217 6.08 18.27 -18.78
N ILE A 218 7.14 19.11 -18.79
CA ILE A 218 8.51 18.67 -19.05
C ILE A 218 9.09 18.02 -17.79
N ILE A 219 9.59 16.82 -17.92
CA ILE A 219 10.27 16.10 -16.85
C ILE A 219 11.68 16.68 -16.65
N SER A 220 11.97 17.13 -15.41
CA SER A 220 13.29 17.65 -15.07
C SER A 220 14.38 16.57 -15.18
N GLU A 221 15.63 16.97 -15.45
CA GLU A 221 16.77 16.05 -15.54
C GLU A 221 16.99 15.22 -14.25
N LYS A 222 16.66 15.81 -13.09
CA LYS A 222 16.70 15.08 -11.82
C LYS A 222 15.67 13.92 -11.79
N ARG A 223 14.46 14.16 -12.28
CA ARG A 223 13.40 13.13 -12.35
C ARG A 223 13.72 12.09 -13.42
N LYS A 224 14.25 12.47 -14.59
CA LYS A 224 14.66 11.53 -15.64
C LYS A 224 15.68 10.50 -15.15
N LYS A 225 16.60 10.89 -14.24
CA LYS A 225 17.56 9.94 -13.63
C LYS A 225 16.86 8.80 -12.86
N MET A 226 15.62 8.98 -12.44
CA MET A 226 14.88 7.90 -11.76
C MET A 226 14.52 6.77 -12.71
N LEU A 227 14.32 7.05 -14.02
CA LEU A 227 14.05 6.03 -15.03
C LEU A 227 15.21 5.03 -15.18
N GLN A 228 16.44 5.43 -14.88
CA GLN A 228 17.62 4.54 -14.89
C GLN A 228 17.55 3.44 -13.81
N LYS A 229 16.65 3.57 -12.83
CA LYS A 229 16.42 2.55 -11.78
C LYS A 229 15.40 1.50 -12.19
N ILE A 230 14.75 1.68 -13.34
CA ILE A 230 13.78 0.70 -13.84
C ILE A 230 14.56 -0.43 -14.51
N THR A 231 14.34 -1.64 -14.01
CA THR A 231 14.98 -2.88 -14.44
C THR A 231 13.99 -3.94 -14.91
N ASP A 232 12.68 -3.72 -14.68
CA ASP A 232 11.65 -4.63 -15.16
C ASP A 232 11.48 -4.48 -16.68
N GLU A 233 11.85 -5.52 -17.43
CA GLU A 233 11.83 -5.53 -18.90
C GLU A 233 10.45 -5.20 -19.48
N ARG A 234 9.38 -5.49 -18.74
CA ARG A 234 8.00 -5.19 -19.17
C ARG A 234 7.69 -3.68 -19.20
N LEU A 235 8.45 -2.87 -18.45
CA LEU A 235 8.31 -1.40 -18.38
C LEU A 235 9.31 -0.67 -19.28
N LEU A 236 10.38 -1.33 -19.77
CA LEU A 236 11.39 -0.65 -20.59
C LEU A 236 10.81 0.02 -21.85
N PRO A 237 9.83 -0.56 -22.56
CA PRO A 237 9.27 0.11 -23.74
C PRO A 237 8.60 1.46 -23.39
N VAL A 238 7.87 1.56 -22.27
CA VAL A 238 7.27 2.85 -21.85
C VAL A 238 8.32 3.81 -21.30
N VAL A 239 9.36 3.32 -20.63
CA VAL A 239 10.52 4.12 -20.19
C VAL A 239 11.21 4.78 -21.37
N ASP A 240 11.42 4.04 -22.46
CA ASP A 240 12.01 4.55 -23.70
C ASP A 240 11.13 5.66 -24.31
N ALA A 241 9.81 5.46 -24.35
CA ALA A 241 8.88 6.46 -24.83
C ALA A 241 8.90 7.74 -23.97
N VAL A 242 8.83 7.61 -22.64
CA VAL A 242 8.93 8.75 -21.71
C VAL A 242 10.26 9.48 -21.85
N THR A 243 11.36 8.73 -21.98
CA THR A 243 12.70 9.31 -22.15
C THR A 243 12.82 10.07 -23.47
N LYS A 244 12.30 9.50 -24.56
CA LYS A 244 12.32 10.11 -25.90
C LYS A 244 11.60 11.44 -25.95
N TYR A 245 10.43 11.53 -25.37
CA TYR A 245 9.63 12.75 -25.41
C TYR A 245 9.93 13.72 -24.25
N GLY A 246 10.43 13.24 -23.13
CA GLY A 246 10.78 14.04 -21.96
C GLY A 246 9.59 14.71 -21.27
N MET A 247 8.39 14.18 -21.44
CA MET A 247 7.13 14.72 -20.90
C MET A 247 6.44 13.69 -20.01
N ALA A 248 5.73 14.17 -18.95
CA ALA A 248 4.94 13.30 -18.08
C ALA A 248 3.65 12.84 -18.79
N GLY A 249 3.19 11.64 -18.50
CA GLY A 249 1.88 11.12 -18.88
C GLY A 249 1.03 10.92 -17.62
N TYR A 250 -0.22 11.41 -17.66
CA TYR A 250 -1.13 11.33 -16.51
C TYR A 250 -2.27 10.36 -16.76
N GLN A 251 -2.51 9.49 -15.81
CA GLN A 251 -3.47 8.40 -15.90
C GLN A 251 -4.90 8.90 -16.22
N GLU A 252 -5.30 10.06 -15.71
CA GLU A 252 -6.61 10.68 -15.96
C GLU A 252 -6.87 11.04 -17.42
N SER A 253 -5.79 11.20 -18.19
CA SER A 253 -5.89 11.54 -19.62
C SER A 253 -6.02 10.31 -20.53
N ILE A 254 -5.87 9.11 -20.00
CA ILE A 254 -6.21 7.89 -20.73
C ILE A 254 -7.72 7.91 -20.94
N GLY A 255 -8.14 8.03 -22.18
CA GLY A 255 -9.54 8.31 -22.55
C GLY A 255 -10.53 7.42 -21.81
N LEU A 256 -11.58 8.02 -21.26
CA LEU A 256 -12.62 7.37 -20.44
C LEU A 256 -13.20 6.08 -21.06
N ASN A 257 -13.22 6.00 -22.40
CA ASN A 257 -13.68 4.83 -23.14
C ASN A 257 -12.69 3.66 -23.20
N GLN A 258 -11.47 3.85 -22.68
CA GLN A 258 -10.41 2.84 -22.67
C GLN A 258 -10.16 2.27 -21.26
N ILE A 259 -10.68 2.92 -20.22
CA ILE A 259 -10.56 2.48 -18.82
C ILE A 259 -11.81 1.64 -18.41
N SER A 260 -12.57 1.11 -19.35
CA SER A 260 -13.63 0.15 -19.01
C SER A 260 -13.00 -1.21 -18.68
N ILE A 261 -13.38 -1.75 -17.54
CA ILE A 261 -12.99 -3.06 -17.04
C ILE A 261 -14.03 -4.10 -17.46
#